data_dc89d6d3f78d581a3636b0f879c00ae0
#
_entry.id   dc89d6d3f78d581a3636b0f879c00ae0
#
_cell.length_a   1.000
_cell.length_b   1.000
_cell.length_c   1.000
_cell.angle_alpha   90.00
_cell.angle_beta   90.00
_cell.angle_gamma   90.00
#
_symmetry.space_group_name_H-M   'P 1'
#
loop_
_entity.id
_entity.type
_entity.pdbx_description
1 polymer ?
#
loop_
_entity_poly.entity_id
_entity_poly.type
_entity_poly.pdbx_seq_one_letter_code
_entity_poly.pdbx_strand_id
1 'polypeptide(L)' 'MSNNKINHPEYYNSGQIEVIDYIEDQGWTRGFCLGNAIKYISRAGKKNPETEQEDLEKAIWYVQRYLDNIKDKIS' A
#
# COMPACT_ATOMS: atom_id res chain seq x y z
N MET A 1 -0.67 20.46 -3.86
CA MET A 1 -0.64 19.84 -3.51
C MET A 1 0.23 19.29 -3.44
N SER A 2 1.20 19.05 -3.24
CA SER A 2 2.02 18.79 -3.17
C SER A 2 2.70 17.79 -3.05
N ASN A 3 3.52 16.97 -3.44
CA ASN A 3 3.81 16.20 -3.70
C ASN A 3 4.38 15.28 -3.50
N ASN A 4 4.96 14.09 -3.43
CA ASN A 4 5.37 13.39 -3.42
C ASN A 4 5.57 12.43 -3.93
N LYS A 5 6.19 11.44 -4.01
CA LYS A 5 5.85 10.88 -4.60
C LYS A 5 5.77 9.97 -4.56
N ILE A 6 6.00 8.54 -3.80
CA ILE A 6 5.52 7.93 -3.82
C ILE A 6 4.80 7.85 -3.68
N ASN A 7 4.67 7.47 -3.44
CA ASN A 7 3.71 7.31 -3.03
C ASN A 7 3.05 8.23 -2.41
N HIS A 8 3.49 9.30 -2.13
CA HIS A 8 2.84 10.39 -1.57
C HIS A 8 3.18 11.61 -2.31
N PRO A 9 2.70 11.78 -3.53
CA PRO A 9 2.76 13.06 -4.16
C PRO A 9 2.09 14.04 -3.23
N GLU A 10 2.63 15.22 -3.14
CA GLU A 10 2.14 16.19 -2.20
C GLU A 10 0.67 16.51 -2.36
N TYR A 11 0.20 16.53 -3.60
CA TYR A 11 -1.20 16.88 -3.81
C TYR A 11 -2.16 15.86 -3.23
N TYR A 12 -1.71 14.64 -3.02
CA TYR A 12 -2.55 13.64 -2.37
C TYR A 12 -2.61 13.87 -0.87
N ASN A 13 -1.61 14.56 -0.34
CA ASN A 13 -1.52 14.78 1.08
C ASN A 13 -1.91 16.19 1.48
N SER A 14 -2.45 16.95 0.57
CA SER A 14 -2.74 18.34 0.86
C SER A 14 -3.86 18.49 1.88
N GLY A 15 -4.65 17.43 2.10
CA GLY A 15 -5.73 17.48 3.07
C GLY A 15 -5.45 16.62 4.27
N GLN A 16 -6.50 16.19 4.93
CA GLN A 16 -6.43 15.38 6.13
C GLN A 16 -6.37 13.89 5.83
N ILE A 17 -6.63 13.49 4.59
CA ILE A 17 -6.83 12.10 4.24
C ILE A 17 -5.68 11.59 3.39
N GLU A 18 -5.07 10.48 3.82
CA GLU A 18 -4.05 9.80 3.03
C GLU A 18 -4.73 9.08 1.87
N VAL A 19 -3.96 8.86 0.81
CA VAL A 19 -4.49 8.18 -0.36
C VAL A 19 -5.10 6.83 0.01
N ILE A 20 -4.42 6.07 0.88
CA ILE A 20 -4.93 4.76 1.24
C ILE A 20 -6.25 4.85 1.99
N ASP A 21 -6.43 5.90 2.79
CA ASP A 21 -7.68 6.09 3.49
C ASP A 21 -8.81 6.34 2.51
N TYR A 22 -8.53 7.12 1.47
CA TYR A 22 -9.53 7.36 0.44
C TYR A 22 -9.89 6.07 -0.29
N ILE A 23 -8.88 5.27 -0.62
CA ILE A 23 -9.10 4.00 -1.31
C ILE A 23 -9.97 3.08 -0.45
N GLU A 24 -9.70 3.07 0.84
CA GLU A 24 -10.49 2.25 1.76
C GLU A 24 -11.92 2.75 1.85
N ASP A 25 -12.09 4.05 1.86
CA ASP A 25 -13.43 4.64 1.90
C ASP A 25 -14.23 4.24 0.67
N GLN A 26 -13.59 4.12 -0.48
CA GLN A 26 -14.25 3.75 -1.72
C GLN A 26 -14.51 2.26 -1.85
N GLY A 27 -14.03 1.47 -0.90
CA GLY A 27 -14.24 0.03 -0.96
C GLY A 27 -13.28 -0.68 -1.90
N TRP A 28 -12.17 -0.07 -2.24
CA TRP A 28 -11.21 -0.64 -3.19
C TRP A 28 -10.01 -1.27 -2.50
N THR A 29 -10.08 -1.47 -1.20
CA THR A 29 -8.95 -1.93 -0.41
C THR A 29 -8.39 -3.26 -0.88
N ARG A 30 -9.27 -4.21 -1.19
CA ARG A 30 -8.83 -5.55 -1.57
C ARG A 30 -7.93 -5.50 -2.80
N GLY A 31 -8.43 -4.92 -3.87
CA GLY A 31 -7.64 -4.84 -5.10
C GLY A 31 -6.37 -4.05 -4.94
N PHE A 32 -6.46 -2.92 -4.26
CA PHE A 32 -5.30 -2.06 -4.08
C PHE A 32 -4.22 -2.75 -3.24
N CYS A 33 -4.59 -3.27 -2.09
CA CYS A 33 -3.60 -3.87 -1.18
C CYS A 33 -3.03 -5.16 -1.72
N LEU A 34 -3.89 -6.05 -2.23
CA LEU A 34 -3.40 -7.33 -2.73
C LEU A 34 -2.60 -7.14 -4.01
N GLY A 35 -3.02 -6.20 -4.86
CA GLY A 35 -2.25 -5.90 -6.06
C GLY A 35 -0.86 -5.38 -5.73
N ASN A 36 -0.76 -4.49 -4.76
CA ASN A 36 0.55 -3.98 -4.36
C ASN A 36 1.39 -5.06 -3.71
N ALA A 37 0.79 -5.92 -2.89
CA ALA A 37 1.52 -7.01 -2.28
C ALA A 37 2.13 -7.92 -3.36
N ILE A 38 1.33 -8.28 -4.36
CA ILE A 38 1.82 -9.13 -5.43
C ILE A 38 2.94 -8.44 -6.20
N LYS A 39 2.79 -7.14 -6.45
CA LYS A 39 3.83 -6.39 -7.15
C LYS A 39 5.16 -6.48 -6.40
N TYR A 40 5.14 -6.24 -5.10
CA TYR A 40 6.38 -6.25 -4.34
C TYR A 40 6.96 -7.64 -4.20
N ILE A 41 6.12 -8.66 -4.03
CA ILE A 41 6.62 -10.03 -4.00
C ILE A 41 7.27 -10.38 -5.34
N SER A 42 6.63 -9.97 -6.43
CA SER A 42 7.13 -10.32 -7.76
C SER A 42 8.49 -9.71 -8.06
N ARG A 43 8.75 -8.51 -7.53
CA ARG A 43 10.00 -7.84 -7.85
C ARG A 43 11.09 -8.11 -6.82
N ALA A 44 10.75 -8.73 -5.70
CA ALA A 44 11.71 -8.92 -4.62
C ALA A 44 12.91 -9.71 -5.10
N GLY A 45 14.09 -9.08 -5.00
CA GLY A 45 15.35 -9.72 -5.33
C GLY A 45 15.63 -9.85 -6.82
N LYS A 46 14.68 -9.51 -7.68
CA LYS A 46 14.89 -9.71 -9.11
C LYS A 46 15.72 -8.60 -9.72
N LYS A 47 15.40 -7.37 -9.40
CA LYS A 47 16.12 -6.25 -9.96
C LYS A 47 17.33 -5.91 -9.16
N ASN A 48 17.20 -5.93 -7.85
CA ASN A 48 18.25 -5.48 -6.97
C ASN A 48 18.20 -6.33 -5.70
N PRO A 49 19.16 -7.25 -5.54
CA PRO A 49 19.14 -8.11 -4.36
C PRO A 49 19.19 -7.31 -3.06
N GLU A 50 19.75 -6.11 -3.10
CA GLU A 50 19.88 -5.32 -1.88
C GLU A 50 18.54 -4.78 -1.40
N THR A 51 17.52 -4.74 -2.26
CA THR A 51 16.20 -4.26 -1.87
C THR A 51 15.21 -5.40 -1.64
N GLU A 52 15.68 -6.63 -1.67
CA GLU A 52 14.77 -7.76 -1.54
C GLU A 52 14.00 -7.71 -0.22
N GLN A 53 14.72 -7.48 0.87
CA GLN A 53 14.08 -7.41 2.17
C GLN A 53 13.05 -6.29 2.23
N GLU A 54 13.41 -5.14 1.69
CA GLU A 54 12.50 -3.99 1.69
C GLU A 54 11.23 -4.29 0.91
N ASP A 55 11.38 -4.93 -0.24
CA ASP A 55 10.22 -5.28 -1.06
C ASP A 55 9.30 -6.25 -0.32
N LEU A 56 9.89 -7.23 0.36
CA LEU A 56 9.09 -8.18 1.11
C LEU A 56 8.37 -7.52 2.27
N GLU A 57 9.05 -6.58 2.93
CA GLU A 57 8.41 -5.85 4.02
C GLU A 57 7.25 -5.01 3.53
N LYS A 58 7.38 -4.43 2.36
CA LYS A 58 6.27 -3.67 1.78
C LYS A 58 5.11 -4.59 1.44
N ALA A 59 5.41 -5.77 0.92
CA ALA A 59 4.35 -6.73 0.61
C ALA A 59 3.59 -7.10 1.89
N ILE A 60 4.33 -7.35 2.95
CA ILE A 60 3.70 -7.69 4.23
C ILE A 60 2.83 -6.55 4.72
N TRP A 61 3.31 -5.33 4.57
CA TRP A 61 2.55 -4.16 5.02
C TRP A 61 1.19 -4.08 4.33
N TYR A 62 1.16 -4.31 3.02
CA TYR A 62 -0.10 -4.22 2.29
C TYR A 62 -1.04 -5.36 2.66
N VAL A 63 -0.52 -6.57 2.84
CA VAL A 63 -1.36 -7.68 3.26
C VAL A 63 -1.93 -7.41 4.63
N GLN A 64 -1.11 -6.93 5.54
CA GLN A 64 -1.55 -6.64 6.90
C GLN A 64 -2.62 -5.55 6.90
N ARG A 65 -2.43 -4.52 6.09
CA ARG A 65 -3.40 -3.44 6.03
C ARG A 65 -4.77 -3.96 5.59
N TYR A 66 -4.78 -4.82 4.59
CA TYR A 66 -6.04 -5.38 4.14
C TYR A 66 -6.66 -6.29 5.19
N LEU A 67 -5.83 -7.09 5.84
CA LEU A 67 -6.31 -7.97 6.89
C LEU A 67 -6.96 -7.17 8.01
N ASP A 68 -6.33 -6.08 8.41
CA ASP A 68 -6.88 -5.21 9.44
C ASP A 68 -8.21 -4.61 8.99
N ASN A 69 -8.31 -4.26 7.73
CA ASN A 69 -9.53 -3.71 7.17
C ASN A 69 -10.67 -4.72 7.26
N ILE A 70 -10.39 -5.98 6.96
CA ILE A 70 -11.39 -7.03 7.07
C ILE A 70 -11.83 -7.21 8.52
N LYS A 71 -10.88 -7.23 9.43
CA LYS A 71 -11.19 -7.42 10.84
C LYS A 71 -12.07 -6.30 11.37
N ASP A 72 -11.80 -5.09 10.96
CA ASP A 72 -12.60 -3.94 11.39
C ASP A 72 -14.04 -4.07 10.93
N LYS A 73 -14.23 -4.57 9.72
CA LYS A 73 -15.58 -4.71 9.18
C LYS A 73 -16.37 -5.79 9.87
N ILE A 74 -15.68 -6.85 10.30
CA ILE A 74 -16.34 -7.97 10.95
C ILE A 74 -16.69 -7.63 12.39
N SER A 75 -15.82 -6.91 13.05
CA SER A 75 -16.06 -6.56 14.45
C SER A 75 -17.00 -5.37 14.54
#